data_3dd6e88aeb0bb825c8532b9110dc8582
#
_entry.id   3dd6e88aeb0bb825c8532b9110dc8582
#
_cell.length_a   1.000
_cell.length_b   1.000
_cell.length_c   1.000
_cell.angle_alpha   90.00
_cell.angle_beta   90.00
_cell.angle_gamma   90.00
#
_symmetry.space_group_name_H-M   'P 1'
#
loop_
_entity.id
_entity.type
_entity.pdbx_description
1 polymer ?
#
loop_
_entity_poly.entity_id
_entity_poly.type
_entity_poly.pdbx_seq_one_letter_code
_entity_poly.pdbx_strand_id
1 'polypeptide(L)'
;PLIDKITNIKIEYAPTDRDNYLGDGTSFDTYIEYIAEDGQMGGIGIEVKYTEEGYRPGDKEKKEAILEHKKHLYWKVMKESNYFTPEADNGNDGADWSPLVKNDLRQIWRNHLLGASMVQKGDITNFLSMHLYPSGNTHFHGENGACAKYMRYLSADGKETWIAVTFEELFQLIRNTFNDKEHQDWIDYLESRYTY
;
A
#
# COMPACT_ATOMS: atom_id res chain seq x y z
N PRO A 1 -12.92 -10.79 -3.63
CA PRO A 1 -13.00 -12.21 -3.99
C PRO A 1 -12.16 -13.07 -3.05
N LEU A 2 -12.55 -14.33 -2.84
CA LEU A 2 -11.73 -15.29 -2.10
C LEU A 2 -10.58 -15.78 -3.00
N ILE A 3 -9.42 -16.06 -2.38
CA ILE A 3 -8.24 -16.58 -3.09
C ILE A 3 -8.39 -18.10 -3.24
N ASP A 4 -8.35 -18.58 -4.48
CA ASP A 4 -8.28 -20.01 -4.76
C ASP A 4 -6.82 -20.51 -4.71
N LYS A 5 -5.91 -19.79 -5.37
CA LYS A 5 -4.52 -20.21 -5.49
C LYS A 5 -3.54 -19.05 -5.55
N ILE A 6 -2.47 -19.09 -4.76
CA ILE A 6 -1.30 -18.24 -4.95
C ILE A 6 -0.47 -18.79 -6.11
N THR A 7 -0.16 -17.95 -7.08
CA THR A 7 0.59 -18.32 -8.29
C THR A 7 2.05 -17.88 -8.24
N ASN A 8 2.34 -16.77 -7.57
CA ASN A 8 3.69 -16.26 -7.46
C ASN A 8 3.88 -15.35 -6.24
N ILE A 9 5.12 -15.26 -5.73
CA ILE A 9 5.55 -14.30 -4.72
C ILE A 9 6.82 -13.65 -5.24
N LYS A 10 6.82 -12.33 -5.36
CA LYS A 10 7.94 -11.52 -5.87
C LYS A 10 8.40 -10.54 -4.81
N ILE A 11 9.70 -10.39 -4.65
CA ILE A 11 10.33 -9.43 -3.73
C ILE A 11 10.78 -8.22 -4.54
N GLU A 12 10.69 -7.01 -3.97
CA GLU A 12 11.07 -5.75 -4.64
C GLU A 12 10.45 -5.60 -6.03
N TYR A 13 9.15 -5.88 -6.12
CA TYR A 13 8.47 -5.96 -7.41
C TYR A 13 7.98 -4.59 -7.90
N ALA A 14 8.31 -4.30 -9.15
CA ALA A 14 7.66 -3.28 -9.97
C ALA A 14 7.42 -3.82 -11.39
N PRO A 15 6.38 -3.36 -12.09
CA PRO A 15 6.18 -3.67 -13.50
C PRO A 15 7.38 -3.23 -14.36
N THR A 16 7.70 -3.97 -15.44
CA THR A 16 8.88 -3.71 -16.28
C THR A 16 8.82 -2.38 -16.99
N ASP A 17 7.67 -2.01 -17.52
CA ASP A 17 7.45 -0.75 -18.27
C ASP A 17 6.91 0.35 -17.33
N ARG A 18 7.74 0.79 -16.39
CA ARG A 18 7.37 1.75 -15.33
C ARG A 18 6.66 3.00 -15.85
N ASP A 19 7.07 3.50 -17.02
CA ASP A 19 6.49 4.69 -17.65
C ASP A 19 5.01 4.50 -18.04
N ASN A 20 4.58 3.26 -18.19
CA ASN A 20 3.17 2.93 -18.45
C ASN A 20 2.31 2.92 -17.17
N TYR A 21 2.89 2.96 -15.99
CA TYR A 21 2.20 2.90 -14.70
C TYR A 21 2.30 4.24 -13.96
N LEU A 22 3.33 4.43 -13.16
CA LEU A 22 3.53 5.66 -12.40
C LEU A 22 4.70 6.52 -12.93
N GLY A 23 5.53 5.99 -13.81
CA GLY A 23 6.68 6.69 -14.42
C GLY A 23 7.84 6.90 -13.47
N ASP A 24 7.94 6.13 -12.40
CA ASP A 24 9.00 6.27 -11.40
C ASP A 24 9.53 4.92 -10.86
N GLY A 25 10.32 4.99 -9.77
CA GLY A 25 10.91 3.83 -9.12
C GLY A 25 10.03 3.12 -8.08
N THR A 26 8.71 3.38 -8.04
CA THR A 26 7.82 2.73 -7.07
C THR A 26 7.82 1.22 -7.25
N SER A 27 8.01 0.50 -6.15
CA SER A 27 7.96 -0.96 -6.06
C SER A 27 7.28 -1.38 -4.77
N PHE A 28 6.78 -2.62 -4.74
CA PHE A 28 6.34 -3.26 -3.50
C PHE A 28 7.52 -4.02 -2.88
N ASP A 29 7.64 -4.00 -1.57
CA ASP A 29 8.63 -4.87 -0.87
C ASP A 29 8.32 -6.34 -1.14
N THR A 30 7.03 -6.69 -1.14
CA THR A 30 6.55 -8.03 -1.54
C THR A 30 5.29 -7.89 -2.39
N TYR A 31 5.20 -8.67 -3.45
CA TYR A 31 4.02 -8.75 -4.30
C TYR A 31 3.58 -10.20 -4.46
N ILE A 32 2.32 -10.48 -4.14
CA ILE A 32 1.71 -11.81 -4.23
C ILE A 32 0.72 -11.80 -5.39
N GLU A 33 0.91 -12.70 -6.36
CA GLU A 33 -0.04 -12.96 -7.44
C GLU A 33 -0.91 -14.15 -7.08
N TYR A 34 -2.21 -14.04 -7.33
CA TYR A 34 -3.16 -15.10 -7.05
C TYR A 34 -4.23 -15.24 -8.12
N ILE A 35 -4.89 -16.40 -8.16
CA ILE A 35 -6.13 -16.63 -8.88
C ILE A 35 -7.24 -16.66 -7.83
N ALA A 36 -8.31 -15.91 -8.08
CA ALA A 36 -9.51 -15.91 -7.26
C ALA A 36 -10.44 -17.07 -7.65
N GLU A 37 -11.42 -17.40 -6.78
CA GLU A 37 -12.37 -18.47 -7.05
C GLU A 37 -13.19 -18.29 -8.33
N ASP A 38 -13.35 -17.04 -8.80
CA ASP A 38 -13.98 -16.72 -10.08
C ASP A 38 -13.04 -16.87 -11.30
N GLY A 39 -11.81 -17.33 -11.09
CA GLY A 39 -10.79 -17.53 -12.11
C GLY A 39 -10.02 -16.27 -12.52
N GLN A 40 -10.29 -15.12 -11.91
CA GLN A 40 -9.61 -13.87 -12.25
C GLN A 40 -8.27 -13.74 -11.52
N MET A 41 -7.33 -13.05 -12.15
CA MET A 41 -6.04 -12.74 -11.53
C MET A 41 -6.15 -11.55 -10.58
N GLY A 42 -5.55 -11.70 -9.40
CA GLY A 42 -5.43 -10.62 -8.44
C GLY A 42 -4.01 -10.44 -7.94
N GLY A 43 -3.77 -9.33 -7.27
CA GLY A 43 -2.48 -8.99 -6.68
C GLY A 43 -2.61 -8.41 -5.26
N ILE A 44 -1.66 -8.75 -4.39
CA ILE A 44 -1.50 -8.10 -3.08
C ILE A 44 -0.11 -7.47 -3.07
N GLY A 45 -0.07 -6.15 -2.98
CA GLY A 45 1.18 -5.38 -2.82
C GLY A 45 1.41 -5.05 -1.36
N ILE A 46 2.53 -5.48 -0.81
CA ILE A 46 2.89 -5.29 0.60
C ILE A 46 4.05 -4.31 0.70
N GLU A 47 3.88 -3.29 1.50
CA GLU A 47 4.92 -2.37 1.96
C GLU A 47 5.17 -2.61 3.44
N VAL A 48 6.43 -2.84 3.80
CA VAL A 48 6.85 -3.14 5.17
C VAL A 48 7.57 -1.93 5.76
N LYS A 49 7.17 -1.52 6.96
CA LYS A 49 7.84 -0.48 7.74
C LYS A 49 8.19 -1.03 9.12
N TYR A 50 9.41 -0.80 9.56
CA TYR A 50 9.86 -1.26 10.87
C TYR A 50 10.08 -0.07 11.83
N THR A 51 11.16 0.68 11.65
CA THR A 51 11.51 1.82 12.51
C THR A 51 11.42 3.17 11.79
N GLU A 52 11.06 3.17 10.51
CA GLU A 52 11.01 4.38 9.70
C GLU A 52 9.88 5.31 10.16
N GLU A 53 10.19 6.60 10.17
CA GLU A 53 9.25 7.69 10.48
C GLU A 53 8.58 8.27 9.23
N GLY A 54 8.56 7.52 8.13
CA GLY A 54 7.99 7.95 6.87
C GLY A 54 9.03 8.13 5.75
N TYR A 55 8.53 8.38 4.57
CA TYR A 55 9.33 8.52 3.36
C TYR A 55 9.77 9.98 3.16
N ARG A 56 11.07 10.20 3.00
CA ARG A 56 11.63 11.53 2.67
C ARG A 56 11.96 11.58 1.17
N PRO A 57 11.04 12.10 0.33
CA PRO A 57 11.28 12.17 -1.11
C PRO A 57 12.46 13.07 -1.44
N GLY A 58 13.23 12.69 -2.46
CA GLY A 58 14.29 13.53 -3.03
C GLY A 58 13.73 14.82 -3.66
N ASP A 59 14.61 15.80 -3.89
CA ASP A 59 14.16 17.12 -4.39
C ASP A 59 13.54 17.06 -5.80
N LYS A 60 14.00 16.14 -6.66
CA LYS A 60 13.40 15.90 -7.97
C LYS A 60 11.97 15.40 -7.82
N GLU A 61 11.78 14.39 -7.00
CA GLU A 61 10.48 13.77 -6.74
C GLU A 61 9.47 14.74 -6.10
N LYS A 62 9.93 15.60 -5.17
CA LYS A 62 9.10 16.67 -4.60
C LYS A 62 8.60 17.62 -5.68
N LYS A 63 9.49 18.03 -6.59
CA LYS A 63 9.13 18.95 -7.69
C LYS A 63 8.14 18.31 -8.65
N GLU A 64 8.38 17.07 -9.09
CA GLU A 64 7.51 16.36 -10.02
C GLU A 64 6.09 16.17 -9.46
N ALA A 65 5.96 15.76 -8.20
CA ALA A 65 4.66 15.53 -7.60
C ALA A 65 3.87 16.81 -7.25
N ILE A 66 4.54 17.92 -6.99
CA ILE A 66 3.90 19.17 -6.57
C ILE A 66 3.71 20.12 -7.76
N LEU A 67 4.74 20.31 -8.60
CA LEU A 67 4.72 21.33 -9.66
C LEU A 67 4.03 20.85 -10.94
N GLU A 68 3.98 19.53 -11.18
CA GLU A 68 3.27 18.94 -12.33
C GLU A 68 1.98 18.23 -11.92
N HIS A 69 1.42 18.63 -10.82
CA HIS A 69 0.27 18.09 -10.16
C HIS A 69 -0.81 17.53 -11.13
N LYS A 70 -1.28 18.35 -12.07
CA LYS A 70 -2.36 17.92 -12.99
C LYS A 70 -1.88 17.11 -14.19
N LYS A 71 -0.57 16.99 -14.42
CA LYS A 71 0.02 16.30 -15.57
C LYS A 71 0.70 14.98 -15.18
N HIS A 72 1.06 14.82 -13.91
CA HIS A 72 1.74 13.62 -13.44
C HIS A 72 0.83 12.39 -13.49
N LEU A 73 1.37 11.22 -13.82
CA LEU A 73 0.63 9.95 -13.91
C LEU A 73 -0.13 9.60 -12.63
N TYR A 74 0.38 9.96 -11.46
CA TYR A 74 -0.29 9.77 -10.17
C TYR A 74 -1.71 10.31 -10.16
N TRP A 75 -1.89 11.55 -10.65
CA TRP A 75 -3.20 12.21 -10.65
C TRP A 75 -4.16 11.60 -11.64
N LYS A 76 -3.63 11.14 -12.78
CA LYS A 76 -4.44 10.40 -13.74
C LYS A 76 -4.94 9.09 -13.13
N VAL A 77 -4.02 8.27 -12.60
CA VAL A 77 -4.34 6.99 -11.97
C VAL A 77 -5.29 7.18 -10.80
N MET A 78 -5.04 8.20 -9.93
CA MET A 78 -5.89 8.51 -8.80
C MET A 78 -7.33 8.82 -9.24
N LYS A 79 -7.51 9.69 -10.24
CA LYS A 79 -8.83 10.08 -10.73
C LYS A 79 -9.58 8.94 -11.42
N GLU A 80 -8.88 8.16 -12.21
CA GLU A 80 -9.49 7.05 -12.95
C GLU A 80 -9.79 5.83 -12.06
N SER A 81 -9.14 5.69 -10.89
CA SER A 81 -9.38 4.57 -9.97
C SER A 81 -10.70 4.66 -9.20
N ASN A 82 -11.20 5.86 -8.95
CA ASN A 82 -12.32 6.13 -8.04
C ASN A 82 -12.06 5.70 -6.57
N TYR A 83 -10.80 5.44 -6.19
CA TYR A 83 -10.44 4.99 -4.84
C TYR A 83 -10.32 6.13 -3.83
N PHE A 84 -10.37 7.38 -4.29
CA PHE A 84 -10.09 8.55 -3.47
C PHE A 84 -11.28 9.51 -3.38
N THR A 85 -11.40 10.17 -2.23
CA THR A 85 -12.38 11.22 -2.05
C THR A 85 -11.93 12.52 -2.74
N PRO A 86 -12.85 13.48 -3.02
CA PRO A 86 -12.46 14.77 -3.60
C PRO A 86 -11.41 15.56 -2.79
N GLU A 87 -11.41 15.40 -1.46
CA GLU A 87 -10.45 16.05 -0.55
C GLU A 87 -9.02 15.53 -0.74
N ALA A 88 -8.87 14.35 -1.33
CA ALA A 88 -7.56 13.80 -1.69
C ALA A 88 -6.89 14.58 -2.83
N ASP A 89 -7.66 15.17 -3.75
CA ASP A 89 -7.15 15.96 -4.88
C ASP A 89 -6.78 17.39 -4.48
N ASN A 90 -7.64 17.99 -3.66
CA ASN A 90 -7.52 19.42 -3.40
C ASN A 90 -7.38 19.65 -1.91
N GLY A 91 -6.51 19.65 -1.17
CA GLY A 91 -6.55 19.92 0.29
C GLY A 91 -7.74 20.80 0.70
N ASN A 92 -8.17 20.73 1.91
CA ASN A 92 -9.35 21.44 2.43
C ASN A 92 -9.34 22.97 2.22
N ASP A 93 -8.23 23.54 1.74
CA ASP A 93 -8.01 24.98 1.67
C ASP A 93 -7.94 25.53 0.24
N GLY A 94 -8.31 24.73 -0.78
CA GLY A 94 -8.20 25.15 -2.19
C GLY A 94 -6.74 25.34 -2.63
N ALA A 95 -5.80 24.77 -1.90
CA ALA A 95 -4.39 24.77 -2.27
C ALA A 95 -4.17 23.87 -3.50
N ASP A 96 -3.30 24.30 -4.40
CA ASP A 96 -2.95 23.57 -5.61
C ASP A 96 -2.16 22.26 -5.33
N TRP A 97 -2.27 21.69 -4.15
CA TRP A 97 -1.54 20.48 -3.75
C TRP A 97 -2.36 19.57 -2.84
N SER A 98 -2.23 18.28 -3.06
CA SER A 98 -2.88 17.24 -2.29
C SER A 98 -2.19 16.96 -0.95
N PRO A 99 -2.93 16.66 0.12
CA PRO A 99 -2.37 16.17 1.36
C PRO A 99 -1.58 14.87 1.19
N LEU A 100 -1.87 14.08 0.15
CA LEU A 100 -1.21 12.80 -0.14
C LEU A 100 0.24 12.94 -0.59
N VAL A 101 0.68 14.12 -1.05
CA VAL A 101 2.09 14.38 -1.39
C VAL A 101 2.97 14.63 -0.17
N LYS A 102 2.41 14.74 1.03
CA LYS A 102 3.18 14.91 2.27
C LYS A 102 4.00 13.66 2.59
N ASN A 103 5.12 13.87 3.28
CA ASN A 103 6.10 12.80 3.56
C ASN A 103 5.53 11.60 4.30
N ASP A 104 4.52 11.79 5.15
CA ASP A 104 3.88 10.73 5.93
C ASP A 104 2.90 9.88 5.11
N LEU A 105 2.29 10.43 4.05
CA LEU A 105 1.28 9.73 3.26
C LEU A 105 1.77 9.29 1.87
N ARG A 106 2.81 9.94 1.35
CA ARG A 106 3.25 9.79 -0.03
C ARG A 106 3.60 8.35 -0.42
N GLN A 107 4.32 7.63 0.42
CA GLN A 107 4.71 6.26 0.10
C GLN A 107 3.51 5.31 0.12
N ILE A 108 2.62 5.44 1.11
CA ILE A 108 1.37 4.69 1.18
C ILE A 108 0.56 4.93 -0.11
N TRP A 109 0.42 6.21 -0.49
CA TRP A 109 -0.31 6.62 -1.69
C TRP A 109 0.30 6.05 -2.98
N ARG A 110 1.62 6.16 -3.15
CA ARG A 110 2.34 5.65 -4.33
C ARG A 110 2.12 4.14 -4.51
N ASN A 111 2.26 3.37 -3.46
CA ASN A 111 2.10 1.92 -3.52
C ASN A 111 0.64 1.54 -3.84
N HIS A 112 -0.33 2.24 -3.26
CA HIS A 112 -1.72 2.03 -3.60
C HIS A 112 -2.01 2.40 -5.08
N LEU A 113 -1.47 3.52 -5.57
CA LEU A 113 -1.58 3.92 -6.98
C LEU A 113 -0.92 2.94 -7.93
N LEU A 114 0.21 2.33 -7.55
CA LEU A 114 0.86 1.32 -8.39
C LEU A 114 -0.08 0.14 -8.64
N GLY A 115 -0.72 -0.38 -7.61
CA GLY A 115 -1.73 -1.43 -7.75
C GLY A 115 -2.96 -0.99 -8.56
N ALA A 116 -3.47 0.22 -8.30
CA ALA A 116 -4.57 0.79 -9.08
C ALA A 116 -4.21 0.89 -10.57
N SER A 117 -2.98 1.30 -10.89
CA SER A 117 -2.51 1.39 -12.28
C SER A 117 -2.43 0.02 -12.96
N MET A 118 -2.05 -1.03 -12.23
CA MET A 118 -2.02 -2.40 -12.75
C MET A 118 -3.45 -2.90 -13.07
N VAL A 119 -4.43 -2.57 -12.25
CA VAL A 119 -5.85 -2.86 -12.54
C VAL A 119 -6.31 -2.10 -13.79
N GLN A 120 -6.01 -0.81 -13.90
CA GLN A 120 -6.38 0.01 -15.07
C GLN A 120 -5.74 -0.47 -16.37
N LYS A 121 -4.56 -1.08 -16.30
CA LYS A 121 -3.87 -1.68 -17.47
C LYS A 121 -4.42 -3.07 -17.83
N GLY A 122 -5.19 -3.69 -16.95
CA GLY A 122 -5.71 -5.03 -17.14
C GLY A 122 -4.72 -6.15 -16.85
N ASP A 123 -3.62 -5.85 -16.13
CA ASP A 123 -2.67 -6.89 -15.69
C ASP A 123 -3.30 -7.80 -14.65
N ILE A 124 -4.14 -7.22 -13.80
CA ILE A 124 -4.92 -7.87 -12.75
C ILE A 124 -6.31 -7.25 -12.71
N THR A 125 -7.27 -7.98 -12.17
CA THR A 125 -8.66 -7.48 -11.99
C THR A 125 -8.93 -7.01 -10.57
N ASN A 126 -8.21 -7.57 -9.60
CA ASN A 126 -8.37 -7.26 -8.18
C ASN A 126 -7.01 -6.91 -7.57
N PHE A 127 -7.00 -5.92 -6.71
CA PHE A 127 -5.78 -5.50 -6.01
C PHE A 127 -6.07 -5.16 -4.56
N LEU A 128 -5.14 -5.56 -3.67
CA LEU A 128 -5.09 -5.13 -2.28
C LEU A 128 -3.71 -4.54 -1.98
N SER A 129 -3.66 -3.31 -1.53
CA SER A 129 -2.44 -2.69 -0.98
C SER A 129 -2.40 -2.90 0.53
N MET A 130 -1.36 -3.54 1.04
CA MET A 130 -1.15 -3.79 2.46
C MET A 130 0.03 -2.98 2.97
N HIS A 131 -0.19 -2.25 4.07
CA HIS A 131 0.88 -1.57 4.80
C HIS A 131 1.11 -2.32 6.11
N LEU A 132 2.31 -2.91 6.27
CA LEU A 132 2.65 -3.81 7.38
C LEU A 132 3.72 -3.17 8.26
N TYR A 133 3.47 -3.04 9.58
CA TYR A 133 4.37 -2.35 10.53
C TYR A 133 4.15 -2.84 11.97
N PRO A 134 5.13 -2.68 12.89
CA PRO A 134 4.92 -3.01 14.30
C PRO A 134 4.02 -1.95 14.99
N SER A 135 3.18 -2.37 15.93
CA SER A 135 2.27 -1.47 16.66
C SER A 135 3.01 -0.37 17.45
N GLY A 136 4.27 -0.61 17.84
CA GLY A 136 5.15 0.37 18.45
C GLY A 136 5.61 1.50 17.52
N ASN A 137 5.48 1.35 16.20
CA ASN A 137 5.76 2.44 15.27
C ASN A 137 4.61 3.48 15.27
N THR A 138 4.67 4.43 16.20
CA THR A 138 3.65 5.45 16.42
C THR A 138 3.47 6.41 15.24
N HIS A 139 4.43 6.46 14.28
CA HIS A 139 4.26 7.24 13.06
C HIS A 139 3.13 6.67 12.18
N PHE A 140 2.99 5.35 12.09
CA PHE A 140 1.95 4.70 11.30
C PHE A 140 0.74 4.29 12.13
N HIS A 141 0.94 3.96 13.41
CA HIS A 141 -0.08 3.41 14.29
C HIS A 141 -0.94 4.49 15.00
N GLY A 142 -2.17 4.08 15.37
CA GLY A 142 -3.10 4.89 16.17
C GLY A 142 -3.90 5.91 15.34
N GLU A 143 -4.82 6.61 16.01
CA GLU A 143 -5.79 7.53 15.37
C GLU A 143 -5.14 8.70 14.63
N ASN A 144 -3.96 9.13 15.07
CA ASN A 144 -3.17 10.20 14.44
C ASN A 144 -2.03 9.68 13.58
N GLY A 145 -1.89 8.37 13.44
CA GLY A 145 -0.89 7.75 12.58
C GLY A 145 -1.15 7.97 11.10
N ALA A 146 -0.12 7.75 10.28
CA ALA A 146 -0.19 7.93 8.84
C ALA A 146 -1.27 7.04 8.19
N CYS A 147 -1.43 5.80 8.68
CA CYS A 147 -2.43 4.87 8.16
C CYS A 147 -3.87 5.38 8.39
N ALA A 148 -4.17 5.86 9.61
CA ALA A 148 -5.48 6.42 9.93
C ALA A 148 -5.77 7.72 9.16
N LYS A 149 -4.75 8.56 8.95
CA LYS A 149 -4.85 9.77 8.11
C LYS A 149 -5.13 9.41 6.67
N TYR A 150 -4.40 8.44 6.11
CA TYR A 150 -4.57 7.99 4.73
C TYR A 150 -5.98 7.47 4.46
N MET A 151 -6.52 6.67 5.37
CA MET A 151 -7.86 6.09 5.27
C MET A 151 -8.97 7.15 5.13
N ARG A 152 -8.76 8.37 5.64
CA ARG A 152 -9.73 9.49 5.51
C ARG A 152 -9.87 10.02 4.08
N TYR A 153 -8.86 9.78 3.25
CA TYR A 153 -8.84 10.19 1.84
C TYR A 153 -9.34 9.09 0.89
N LEU A 154 -9.70 7.92 1.41
CA LEU A 154 -10.22 6.82 0.60
C LEU A 154 -11.76 6.89 0.51
N SER A 155 -12.25 6.67 -0.70
CA SER A 155 -13.66 6.40 -0.96
C SER A 155 -14.11 5.08 -0.34
N ALA A 156 -15.38 4.70 -0.47
CA ALA A 156 -15.84 3.38 -0.08
C ALA A 156 -15.08 2.27 -0.84
N ASP A 157 -14.96 2.40 -2.17
CA ASP A 157 -14.24 1.45 -3.02
C ASP A 157 -12.74 1.42 -2.67
N GLY A 158 -12.13 2.56 -2.38
CA GLY A 158 -10.73 2.65 -1.99
C GLY A 158 -10.41 1.92 -0.68
N LYS A 159 -11.35 1.92 0.27
CA LYS A 159 -11.21 1.19 1.53
C LYS A 159 -11.24 -0.33 1.37
N GLU A 160 -11.84 -0.84 0.29
CA GLU A 160 -11.83 -2.27 -0.04
C GLU A 160 -10.50 -2.71 -0.70
N THR A 161 -9.69 -1.76 -1.15
CA THR A 161 -8.42 -2.02 -1.87
C THR A 161 -7.17 -1.68 -1.06
N TRP A 162 -7.34 -1.25 0.19
CA TRP A 162 -6.21 -0.87 1.05
C TRP A 162 -6.42 -1.31 2.50
N ILE A 163 -5.36 -1.83 3.14
CA ILE A 163 -5.37 -2.28 4.53
C ILE A 163 -4.05 -1.93 5.23
N ALA A 164 -4.15 -1.55 6.50
CA ALA A 164 -3.03 -1.47 7.43
C ALA A 164 -3.10 -2.65 8.39
N VAL A 165 -1.98 -3.35 8.57
CA VAL A 165 -1.88 -4.53 9.44
C VAL A 165 -0.64 -4.37 10.31
N THR A 166 -0.76 -4.62 11.62
CA THR A 166 0.41 -4.67 12.50
C THR A 166 1.10 -6.03 12.44
N PHE A 167 2.39 -6.09 12.75
CA PHE A 167 3.08 -7.37 12.89
C PHE A 167 2.41 -8.25 13.94
N GLU A 168 1.94 -7.66 15.03
CA GLU A 168 1.26 -8.37 16.12
C GLU A 168 -0.04 -9.01 15.64
N GLU A 169 -0.84 -8.29 14.83
CA GLU A 169 -2.06 -8.83 14.22
C GLU A 169 -1.75 -9.98 13.25
N LEU A 170 -0.73 -9.82 12.40
CA LEU A 170 -0.29 -10.85 11.48
C LEU A 170 0.20 -12.10 12.21
N PHE A 171 1.06 -11.94 13.22
CA PHE A 171 1.59 -13.06 14.00
C PHE A 171 0.48 -13.78 14.77
N GLN A 172 -0.46 -13.04 15.34
CA GLN A 172 -1.63 -13.61 15.98
C GLN A 172 -2.51 -14.42 15.01
N LEU A 173 -2.70 -13.92 13.79
CA LEU A 173 -3.43 -14.64 12.75
C LEU A 173 -2.73 -15.96 12.38
N ILE A 174 -1.41 -15.93 12.17
CA ILE A 174 -0.61 -17.13 11.86
C ILE A 174 -0.69 -18.12 13.04
N ARG A 175 -0.54 -17.64 14.27
CA ARG A 175 -0.61 -18.43 15.50
C ARG A 175 -1.97 -19.15 15.64
N ASN A 176 -3.04 -18.48 15.30
CA ASN A 176 -4.39 -19.05 15.34
C ASN A 176 -4.65 -20.05 14.20
N THR A 177 -3.93 -19.93 13.09
CA THR A 177 -4.11 -20.78 11.90
C THR A 177 -3.29 -22.07 12.02
N PHE A 178 -2.08 -22.02 12.57
CA PHE A 178 -1.14 -23.14 12.66
C PHE A 178 -0.87 -23.49 14.12
N ASN A 179 -1.34 -24.67 14.57
CA ASN A 179 -1.28 -25.11 15.96
C ASN A 179 -0.09 -26.02 16.29
N ASP A 180 0.75 -26.37 15.30
CA ASP A 180 1.92 -27.21 15.52
C ASP A 180 3.07 -26.42 16.17
N LYS A 181 3.93 -27.18 16.84
CA LYS A 181 5.02 -26.59 17.64
C LYS A 181 6.02 -25.79 16.79
N GLU A 182 6.31 -26.25 15.58
CA GLU A 182 7.29 -25.60 14.70
C GLU A 182 6.85 -24.17 14.35
N HIS A 183 5.60 -23.99 13.96
CA HIS A 183 5.03 -22.67 13.67
C HIS A 183 4.94 -21.80 14.93
N GLN A 184 4.59 -22.37 16.08
CA GLN A 184 4.56 -21.61 17.34
C GLN A 184 5.94 -21.11 17.73
N ASP A 185 6.96 -21.97 17.70
CA ASP A 185 8.37 -21.61 18.02
C ASP A 185 8.89 -20.54 17.04
N TRP A 186 8.52 -20.63 15.75
CA TRP A 186 8.88 -19.64 14.74
C TRP A 186 8.22 -18.27 15.00
N ILE A 187 6.95 -18.25 15.35
CA ILE A 187 6.24 -17.00 15.68
C ILE A 187 6.82 -16.38 16.94
N ASP A 188 7.11 -17.16 17.99
CA ASP A 188 7.77 -16.65 19.21
C ASP A 188 9.11 -15.98 18.88
N TYR A 189 9.88 -16.55 17.95
CA TYR A 189 11.10 -15.92 17.44
C TYR A 189 10.79 -14.60 16.71
N LEU A 190 9.81 -14.55 15.82
CA LEU A 190 9.46 -13.33 15.08
C LEU A 190 8.95 -12.23 16.02
N GLU A 191 8.07 -12.55 16.95
CA GLU A 191 7.57 -11.61 17.96
C GLU A 191 8.71 -11.02 18.77
N SER A 192 9.63 -11.86 19.30
CA SER A 192 10.75 -11.39 20.09
C SER A 192 11.70 -10.44 19.34
N ARG A 193 11.69 -10.49 18.01
CA ARG A 193 12.59 -9.73 17.14
C ARG A 193 11.95 -8.48 16.54
N TYR A 194 10.67 -8.52 16.19
CA TYR A 194 10.04 -7.52 15.34
C TYR A 194 8.91 -6.74 16.01
N THR A 195 8.52 -7.09 17.24
CA THR A 195 7.53 -6.32 18.00
C THR A 195 8.20 -5.50 19.11
N TYR A 196 7.70 -4.29 19.38
CA TYR A 196 8.19 -3.40 20.45
C TYR A 196 7.10 -2.38 20.84
#